data_d532f9de4d1b95f11286664469a543b9
#
_entry.id   d532f9de4d1b95f11286664469a543b9
#
_cell.length_a   1.000
_cell.length_b   1.000
_cell.length_c   1.000
_cell.angle_alpha   90.00
_cell.angle_beta   90.00
_cell.angle_gamma   90.00
#
_symmetry.space_group_name_H-M   'P 1'
#
loop_
_entity.id
_entity.type
_entity.pdbx_description
1 polymer ?
#
loop_
_entity_poly.entity_id
_entity_poly.type
_entity_poly.pdbx_seq_one_letter_code
_entity_poly.pdbx_strand_id
1 'polypeptide(L)'
;MDKATLSLTILCAAWFATGVVNTARQATEEELDGWRFLQTGVTLHVIARNYDPLGNNISDCLTTTTIHKNDKNHTAKQIVKFWNHAASKWMSINQGLAAFSNEEGMYNTMRTTEGSAGPKMWYKFLHTRESCCVMEVGYLGSKRTVLKVKETSSKEDTNGLHCVLWVKENALADRHTSCEQYFLRNCVTEHVYTVYNRTECMTSQAGLQRDAGLKNLG
;
A
#
# COMPACT_ATOMS: atom_id res chain seq x y z
N MET A 1 89.22 30.15 -3.11
CA MET A 1 88.25 30.35 -4.19
C MET A 1 87.22 29.24 -4.08
N ASP A 2 86.21 29.39 -3.25
CA ASP A 2 85.25 28.34 -2.94
C ASP A 2 83.94 28.77 -3.50
N LYS A 3 83.38 27.91 -4.36
CA LYS A 3 82.10 28.09 -4.96
C LYS A 3 81.03 27.46 -4.06
N ALA A 4 80.23 28.28 -3.45
CA ALA A 4 79.05 27.87 -2.71
C ALA A 4 77.92 27.59 -3.70
N THR A 5 77.49 26.32 -3.77
CA THR A 5 76.35 25.88 -4.51
C THR A 5 75.12 25.99 -3.61
N LEU A 6 74.21 26.88 -3.99
CA LEU A 6 72.95 27.11 -3.31
C LEU A 6 71.95 26.02 -3.80
N SER A 7 71.61 25.11 -2.92
CA SER A 7 70.58 24.10 -3.23
C SER A 7 69.18 24.64 -2.86
N LEU A 8 68.35 24.85 -3.85
CA LEU A 8 67.00 25.35 -3.72
C LEU A 8 66.05 24.15 -3.56
N THR A 9 65.69 23.81 -2.34
CA THR A 9 64.68 22.78 -2.06
C THR A 9 63.28 23.38 -2.21
N ILE A 10 62.59 23.00 -3.30
CA ILE A 10 61.19 23.33 -3.54
C ILE A 10 60.35 22.39 -2.69
N LEU A 11 59.75 22.90 -1.63
CA LEU A 11 58.71 22.22 -0.84
C LEU A 11 57.37 22.30 -1.58
N CYS A 12 57.03 21.24 -2.31
CA CYS A 12 55.68 21.06 -2.81
C CYS A 12 54.74 20.68 -1.66
N ALA A 13 54.05 21.66 -1.07
CA ALA A 13 52.95 21.42 -0.17
C ALA A 13 51.77 20.87 -0.95
N ALA A 14 51.60 19.55 -0.94
CA ALA A 14 50.40 18.89 -1.48
C ALA A 14 49.23 19.17 -0.52
N TRP A 15 48.34 20.06 -0.92
CA TRP A 15 47.05 20.25 -0.27
C TRP A 15 46.17 19.08 -0.63
N PHE A 16 46.06 18.12 0.29
CA PHE A 16 45.00 17.12 0.26
C PHE A 16 43.70 17.84 0.63
N ALA A 17 42.96 18.28 -0.37
CA ALA A 17 41.55 18.62 -0.22
C ALA A 17 40.80 17.31 0.12
N THR A 18 40.61 17.06 1.40
CA THR A 18 39.66 16.04 1.86
C THR A 18 38.26 16.51 1.49
N GLY A 19 37.82 16.17 0.26
CA GLY A 19 36.45 16.28 -0.15
C GLY A 19 35.63 15.40 0.79
N VAL A 20 34.96 16.01 1.75
CA VAL A 20 33.88 15.37 2.50
C VAL A 20 32.77 15.12 1.49
N VAL A 21 32.78 13.92 0.89
CA VAL A 21 31.65 13.43 0.15
C VAL A 21 30.56 13.20 1.17
N ASN A 22 29.69 14.18 1.36
CA ASN A 22 28.39 14.01 2.01
C ASN A 22 27.58 13.08 1.11
N THR A 23 27.83 11.79 1.22
CA THR A 23 26.85 10.79 0.85
C THR A 23 25.68 10.99 1.79
N ALA A 24 24.74 11.83 1.39
CA ALA A 24 23.41 11.81 1.94
C ALA A 24 22.95 10.35 1.81
N ARG A 25 23.05 9.61 2.92
CA ARG A 25 22.55 8.26 3.07
C ARG A 25 21.06 8.41 2.82
N GLN A 26 20.63 8.16 1.58
CA GLN A 26 19.21 7.95 1.31
C GLN A 26 18.84 6.83 2.27
N ALA A 27 18.14 7.21 3.34
CA ALA A 27 17.54 6.24 4.23
C ALA A 27 16.66 5.36 3.32
N THR A 28 17.12 4.14 3.07
CA THR A 28 16.32 3.15 2.35
C THR A 28 15.11 2.94 3.23
N GLU A 29 13.96 3.41 2.76
CA GLU A 29 12.70 3.24 3.44
C GLU A 29 12.52 1.74 3.70
N GLU A 30 12.51 1.34 4.98
CA GLU A 30 12.46 -0.06 5.39
C GLU A 30 11.15 -0.66 4.88
N GLU A 31 11.23 -1.82 4.24
CA GLU A 31 10.05 -2.54 3.82
C GLU A 31 9.37 -3.13 5.07
N LEU A 32 8.12 -2.73 5.28
CA LEU A 32 7.31 -3.20 6.40
C LEU A 32 6.57 -4.48 6.02
N ASP A 33 6.34 -5.37 6.98
CA ASP A 33 5.38 -6.44 6.78
C ASP A 33 3.93 -5.90 6.78
N GLY A 34 3.03 -6.64 6.16
CA GLY A 34 1.63 -6.21 6.03
C GLY A 34 0.91 -6.04 7.36
N TRP A 35 1.28 -6.81 8.38
CA TRP A 35 0.69 -6.67 9.70
C TRP A 35 1.11 -5.37 10.38
N ARG A 36 2.39 -4.98 10.28
CA ARG A 36 2.90 -3.73 10.83
C ARG A 36 2.34 -2.50 10.11
N PHE A 37 2.04 -2.65 8.81
CA PHE A 37 1.41 -1.59 8.02
C PHE A 37 0.00 -1.23 8.53
N LEU A 38 -0.80 -2.23 8.92
CA LEU A 38 -2.13 -2.02 9.49
C LEU A 38 -2.03 -1.45 10.90
N GLN A 39 -2.60 -0.28 11.12
CA GLN A 39 -2.60 0.42 12.41
C GLN A 39 -4.03 0.74 12.84
N THR A 40 -4.32 0.56 14.13
CA THR A 40 -5.63 0.91 14.68
C THR A 40 -5.90 2.41 14.57
N GLY A 41 -7.08 2.78 14.11
CA GLY A 41 -7.50 4.17 13.88
C GLY A 41 -7.05 4.76 12.56
N VAL A 42 -6.21 4.05 11.80
CA VAL A 42 -5.72 4.53 10.50
C VAL A 42 -6.65 4.09 9.38
N THR A 43 -7.04 5.06 8.55
CA THR A 43 -7.82 4.83 7.32
C THR A 43 -6.87 4.68 6.14
N LEU A 44 -7.11 3.68 5.33
CA LEU A 44 -6.45 3.42 4.05
C LEU A 44 -7.42 3.74 2.92
N HIS A 45 -6.93 4.32 1.84
CA HIS A 45 -7.67 4.60 0.63
C HIS A 45 -7.14 3.75 -0.53
N VAL A 46 -8.03 3.14 -1.30
CA VAL A 46 -7.66 2.53 -2.57
C VAL A 46 -7.48 3.63 -3.60
N ILE A 47 -6.27 3.79 -4.09
CA ILE A 47 -5.94 4.78 -5.12
C ILE A 47 -6.19 4.21 -6.51
N ALA A 48 -5.72 2.98 -6.74
CA ALA A 48 -5.85 2.31 -8.02
C ALA A 48 -5.97 0.78 -7.83
N ARG A 49 -6.56 0.13 -8.83
CA ARG A 49 -6.61 -1.31 -8.99
C ARG A 49 -6.51 -1.69 -10.47
N ASN A 50 -6.09 -2.90 -10.77
CA ASN A 50 -6.00 -3.41 -12.15
C ASN A 50 -7.13 -4.39 -12.50
N TYR A 51 -8.16 -4.50 -11.67
CA TYR A 51 -9.31 -5.38 -11.88
C TYR A 51 -10.60 -4.69 -11.43
N ASP A 52 -11.72 -5.15 -11.98
CA ASP A 52 -13.05 -4.71 -11.56
C ASP A 52 -13.73 -5.83 -10.75
N PRO A 53 -13.87 -5.68 -9.43
CA PRO A 53 -14.35 -6.77 -8.55
C PRO A 53 -15.81 -7.17 -8.80
N LEU A 54 -16.62 -6.28 -9.35
CA LEU A 54 -18.08 -6.49 -9.51
C LEU A 54 -18.56 -6.32 -10.95
N GLY A 55 -17.65 -5.96 -11.88
CA GLY A 55 -17.99 -5.53 -13.23
C GLY A 55 -18.66 -4.15 -13.27
N ASN A 56 -18.43 -3.40 -14.34
CA ASN A 56 -19.03 -2.08 -14.58
C ASN A 56 -18.66 -0.96 -13.59
N ASN A 57 -17.46 -0.98 -13.00
CA ASN A 57 -16.98 0.09 -12.11
C ASN A 57 -17.95 0.44 -10.96
N ILE A 58 -18.55 -0.56 -10.32
CA ILE A 58 -19.66 -0.36 -9.38
C ILE A 58 -19.22 0.34 -8.08
N SER A 59 -17.93 0.36 -7.74
CA SER A 59 -17.46 0.90 -6.46
C SER A 59 -16.26 1.82 -6.60
N ASP A 60 -16.42 3.05 -6.14
CA ASP A 60 -15.35 4.03 -6.00
C ASP A 60 -15.21 4.51 -4.56
N CYS A 61 -14.20 5.34 -4.31
CA CYS A 61 -13.94 5.92 -3.00
C CYS A 61 -13.79 4.84 -1.91
N LEU A 62 -13.21 3.70 -2.26
CA LEU A 62 -13.06 2.57 -1.34
C LEU A 62 -12.04 2.91 -0.26
N THR A 63 -12.47 2.80 0.99
CA THR A 63 -11.62 2.99 2.17
C THR A 63 -11.76 1.83 3.14
N THR A 64 -10.73 1.62 3.95
CA THR A 64 -10.81 0.72 5.09
C THR A 64 -10.16 1.36 6.32
N THR A 65 -10.84 1.29 7.46
CA THR A 65 -10.31 1.77 8.73
C THR A 65 -10.18 0.59 9.68
N THR A 66 -8.97 0.36 10.20
CA THR A 66 -8.76 -0.65 11.22
C THR A 66 -9.26 -0.13 12.56
N ILE A 67 -10.33 -0.73 13.09
CA ILE A 67 -10.97 -0.32 14.37
C ILE A 67 -10.49 -1.14 15.56
N HIS A 68 -9.93 -2.31 15.31
CA HIS A 68 -9.35 -3.17 16.34
C HIS A 68 -8.25 -4.04 15.74
N LYS A 69 -7.17 -4.21 16.49
CA LYS A 69 -6.03 -5.05 16.13
C LYS A 69 -5.56 -5.82 17.35
N ASN A 70 -5.38 -7.13 17.20
CA ASN A 70 -4.89 -8.01 18.24
C ASN A 70 -3.58 -8.66 17.80
N ASP A 71 -2.47 -8.19 18.36
CA ASP A 71 -1.13 -8.67 17.98
C ASP A 71 -0.81 -10.07 18.51
N LYS A 72 -1.54 -10.56 19.53
CA LYS A 72 -1.31 -11.89 20.09
C LYS A 72 -1.75 -13.02 19.14
N ASN A 73 -2.87 -12.85 18.47
CA ASN A 73 -3.43 -13.83 17.54
C ASN A 73 -3.53 -13.31 16.10
N HIS A 74 -2.88 -12.18 15.81
CA HIS A 74 -2.80 -11.55 14.50
C HIS A 74 -4.16 -11.43 13.79
N THR A 75 -5.15 -10.90 14.52
CA THR A 75 -6.48 -10.63 13.98
C THR A 75 -6.81 -9.15 14.03
N ALA A 76 -7.50 -8.66 13.01
CA ALA A 76 -7.97 -7.28 12.94
C ALA A 76 -9.46 -7.20 12.58
N LYS A 77 -10.11 -6.11 13.03
CA LYS A 77 -11.45 -5.73 12.57
C LYS A 77 -11.35 -4.41 11.85
N GLN A 78 -12.01 -4.34 10.69
CA GLN A 78 -12.01 -3.16 9.84
C GLN A 78 -13.43 -2.77 9.46
N ILE A 79 -13.63 -1.47 9.26
CA ILE A 79 -14.81 -0.92 8.59
C ILE A 79 -14.38 -0.58 7.16
N VAL A 80 -15.00 -1.23 6.18
CA VAL A 80 -14.80 -0.95 4.76
C VAL A 80 -15.95 -0.06 4.30
N LYS A 81 -15.65 1.08 3.67
CA LYS A 81 -16.63 2.00 3.11
C LYS A 81 -16.33 2.23 1.63
N PHE A 82 -17.39 2.34 0.83
CA PHE A 82 -17.26 2.62 -0.59
C PHE A 82 -18.54 3.27 -1.13
N TRP A 83 -18.39 4.05 -2.19
CA TRP A 83 -19.53 4.56 -2.95
C TRP A 83 -20.00 3.48 -3.92
N ASN A 84 -21.27 3.11 -3.85
CA ASN A 84 -21.88 2.17 -4.77
C ASN A 84 -22.67 2.92 -5.82
N HIS A 85 -22.19 2.92 -7.07
CA HIS A 85 -22.82 3.64 -8.19
C HIS A 85 -24.20 3.08 -8.53
N ALA A 86 -24.38 1.76 -8.52
CA ALA A 86 -25.67 1.13 -8.85
C ALA A 86 -26.75 1.49 -7.83
N ALA A 87 -26.38 1.65 -6.56
CA ALA A 87 -27.32 2.06 -5.51
C ALA A 87 -27.31 3.56 -5.24
N SER A 88 -26.41 4.32 -5.88
CA SER A 88 -26.18 5.76 -5.68
C SER A 88 -26.07 6.14 -4.20
N LYS A 89 -25.35 5.33 -3.41
CA LYS A 89 -25.18 5.55 -1.98
C LYS A 89 -23.87 4.99 -1.43
N TRP A 90 -23.46 5.51 -0.29
CA TRP A 90 -22.40 4.93 0.51
C TRP A 90 -22.82 3.60 1.13
N MET A 91 -21.93 2.63 1.01
CA MET A 91 -22.05 1.34 1.67
C MET A 91 -20.97 1.22 2.73
N SER A 92 -21.29 0.48 3.80
CA SER A 92 -20.32 0.16 4.84
C SER A 92 -20.49 -1.29 5.27
N ILE A 93 -19.37 -2.01 5.38
CA ILE A 93 -19.35 -3.39 5.84
C ILE A 93 -18.28 -3.58 6.92
N ASN A 94 -18.54 -4.47 7.86
CA ASN A 94 -17.56 -4.91 8.84
C ASN A 94 -16.80 -6.12 8.29
N GLN A 95 -15.47 -6.04 8.34
CA GLN A 95 -14.57 -7.08 7.89
C GLN A 95 -13.64 -7.51 9.03
N GLY A 96 -13.59 -8.82 9.29
CA GLY A 96 -12.57 -9.40 10.15
C GLY A 96 -11.45 -9.97 9.29
N LEU A 97 -10.21 -9.80 9.73
CA LEU A 97 -9.01 -10.33 9.09
C LEU A 97 -8.22 -11.19 10.06
N ALA A 98 -7.60 -12.24 9.53
CA ALA A 98 -6.56 -13.01 10.21
C ALA A 98 -5.30 -12.99 9.35
N ALA A 99 -4.16 -12.66 9.95
CA ALA A 99 -2.87 -12.62 9.28
C ALA A 99 -2.08 -13.92 9.54
N PHE A 100 -1.27 -14.31 8.57
CA PHE A 100 -0.45 -15.51 8.56
C PHE A 100 0.99 -15.14 8.25
N SER A 101 1.94 -15.68 9.03
CA SER A 101 3.36 -15.50 8.77
C SER A 101 3.84 -16.42 7.65
N ASN A 102 4.85 -15.94 6.92
CA ASN A 102 5.69 -16.78 6.08
C ASN A 102 6.77 -17.50 6.92
N GLU A 103 7.66 -18.23 6.27
CA GLU A 103 8.78 -18.95 6.91
C GLU A 103 9.77 -18.00 7.62
N GLU A 104 9.88 -16.76 7.18
CA GLU A 104 10.73 -15.72 7.76
C GLU A 104 10.08 -14.99 8.93
N GLY A 105 8.84 -15.37 9.31
CA GLY A 105 8.09 -14.75 10.40
C GLY A 105 7.40 -13.44 10.03
N MET A 106 7.39 -13.05 8.75
CA MET A 106 6.69 -11.85 8.28
C MET A 106 5.22 -12.15 7.98
N TYR A 107 4.33 -11.27 8.44
CA TYR A 107 2.88 -11.41 8.26
C TYR A 107 2.40 -10.67 7.00
N ASN A 108 2.71 -11.23 5.84
CA ASN A 108 2.39 -10.66 4.53
C ASN A 108 1.17 -11.28 3.84
N THR A 109 0.48 -12.21 4.49
CA THR A 109 -0.76 -12.81 3.97
C THR A 109 -1.88 -12.63 4.98
N MET A 110 -3.06 -12.26 4.51
CA MET A 110 -4.27 -12.12 5.32
C MET A 110 -5.46 -12.76 4.65
N ARG A 111 -6.44 -13.19 5.44
CA ARG A 111 -7.72 -13.70 4.95
C ARG A 111 -8.86 -13.10 5.75
N THR A 112 -10.01 -12.93 5.10
CA THR A 112 -11.24 -12.58 5.82
C THR A 112 -11.64 -13.73 6.75
N THR A 113 -12.06 -13.37 7.97
CA THR A 113 -12.58 -14.34 8.94
C THR A 113 -14.04 -14.70 8.61
N GLU A 114 -14.57 -15.79 9.21
CA GLU A 114 -15.93 -16.25 8.95
C GLU A 114 -17.01 -15.22 9.30
N GLY A 115 -16.82 -14.42 10.34
CA GLY A 115 -17.75 -13.36 10.77
C GLY A 115 -17.75 -12.09 9.93
N SER A 116 -17.02 -12.04 8.81
CA SER A 116 -16.98 -10.88 7.92
C SER A 116 -18.27 -10.76 7.12
N ALA A 117 -18.83 -9.53 7.06
CA ALA A 117 -20.05 -9.24 6.32
C ALA A 117 -19.85 -9.14 4.80
N GLY A 118 -18.61 -9.03 4.34
CA GLY A 118 -18.24 -8.91 2.92
C GLY A 118 -17.89 -10.25 2.27
N PRO A 119 -17.44 -10.21 1.02
CA PRO A 119 -16.94 -11.39 0.33
C PRO A 119 -15.75 -12.02 1.06
N LYS A 120 -15.63 -13.33 0.95
CA LYS A 120 -14.48 -14.04 1.49
C LYS A 120 -13.28 -13.83 0.58
N MET A 121 -12.26 -13.15 1.09
CA MET A 121 -11.08 -12.73 0.34
C MET A 121 -9.79 -13.13 1.04
N TRP A 122 -8.73 -13.22 0.24
CA TRP A 122 -7.37 -13.26 0.70
C TRP A 122 -6.60 -12.07 0.14
N TYR A 123 -5.56 -11.68 0.86
CA TYR A 123 -4.70 -10.53 0.56
C TYR A 123 -3.25 -10.96 0.75
N LYS A 124 -2.37 -10.58 -0.19
CA LYS A 124 -0.93 -10.76 -0.05
C LYS A 124 -0.25 -9.41 -0.27
N PHE A 125 0.49 -8.94 0.72
CA PHE A 125 1.29 -7.74 0.60
C PHE A 125 2.49 -8.02 -0.28
N LEU A 126 2.60 -7.33 -1.41
CA LEU A 126 3.66 -7.48 -2.39
C LEU A 126 4.76 -6.44 -2.21
N HIS A 127 4.38 -5.24 -1.78
CA HIS A 127 5.28 -4.13 -1.53
C HIS A 127 4.67 -3.20 -0.49
N THR A 128 5.40 -2.93 0.59
CA THR A 128 4.87 -2.17 1.73
C THR A 128 5.88 -1.12 2.17
N ARG A 129 5.42 0.11 2.32
CA ARG A 129 6.16 1.25 2.86
C ARG A 129 5.37 1.87 3.99
N GLU A 130 5.93 2.86 4.67
CA GLU A 130 5.26 3.51 5.78
C GLU A 130 3.89 4.09 5.40
N SER A 131 3.78 4.73 4.25
CA SER A 131 2.58 5.46 3.80
C SER A 131 1.68 4.72 2.83
N CYS A 132 2.18 3.67 2.17
CA CYS A 132 1.47 2.97 1.10
C CYS A 132 1.82 1.48 1.01
N CYS A 133 0.93 0.70 0.39
CA CYS A 133 1.23 -0.68 0.04
C CYS A 133 0.56 -1.10 -1.26
N VAL A 134 1.16 -2.10 -1.91
CA VAL A 134 0.56 -2.83 -3.03
C VAL A 134 0.24 -4.24 -2.56
N MET A 135 -1.00 -4.64 -2.75
CA MET A 135 -1.48 -5.98 -2.39
C MET A 135 -2.03 -6.71 -3.59
N GLU A 136 -1.73 -8.00 -3.67
CA GLU A 136 -2.49 -8.95 -4.46
C GLU A 136 -3.74 -9.36 -3.68
N VAL A 137 -4.88 -9.47 -4.36
CA VAL A 137 -6.15 -9.84 -3.75
C VAL A 137 -6.85 -10.94 -4.55
N GLY A 138 -7.61 -11.78 -3.88
CA GLY A 138 -8.41 -12.81 -4.52
C GLY A 138 -9.55 -13.30 -3.66
N TYR A 139 -10.50 -13.98 -4.30
CA TYR A 139 -11.67 -14.55 -3.64
C TYR A 139 -11.36 -15.96 -3.11
N LEU A 140 -11.72 -16.22 -1.85
CA LEU A 140 -11.67 -17.57 -1.29
C LEU A 140 -12.78 -18.41 -1.92
N GLY A 141 -12.44 -19.62 -2.41
CA GLY A 141 -13.39 -20.51 -3.07
C GLY A 141 -13.50 -20.33 -4.58
N SER A 142 -12.84 -19.36 -5.20
CA SER A 142 -12.67 -19.37 -6.64
C SER A 142 -11.67 -20.48 -7.04
N LYS A 143 -11.89 -21.12 -8.21
CA LYS A 143 -10.97 -22.18 -8.72
C LYS A 143 -9.51 -21.68 -8.94
N ARG A 144 -9.29 -20.40 -8.85
CA ARG A 144 -7.99 -19.71 -8.81
C ARG A 144 -7.39 -19.64 -7.40
N THR A 145 -7.88 -20.43 -6.46
CA THR A 145 -7.31 -20.49 -5.12
C THR A 145 -5.89 -21.03 -5.23
N VAL A 146 -4.95 -20.14 -5.16
CA VAL A 146 -3.52 -20.41 -5.14
C VAL A 146 -3.19 -21.18 -3.87
N LEU A 147 -3.36 -22.49 -3.93
CA LEU A 147 -2.68 -23.42 -3.06
C LEU A 147 -1.60 -24.11 -3.89
N LYS A 148 -0.65 -23.36 -4.38
CA LYS A 148 0.68 -23.83 -4.72
C LYS A 148 1.63 -22.65 -4.65
N VAL A 149 2.02 -22.27 -3.45
CA VAL A 149 3.34 -21.71 -3.26
C VAL A 149 4.31 -22.87 -3.48
N LYS A 150 4.60 -23.13 -4.73
CA LYS A 150 5.82 -23.83 -5.12
C LYS A 150 6.72 -22.73 -5.64
N GLU A 151 7.70 -22.38 -4.84
CA GLU A 151 8.86 -21.64 -5.29
C GLU A 151 9.47 -22.38 -6.48
N THR A 152 9.13 -21.93 -7.67
CA THR A 152 9.92 -22.17 -8.85
C THR A 152 9.99 -20.84 -9.58
N SER A 153 11.14 -20.22 -9.46
CA SER A 153 11.67 -19.18 -10.30
C SER A 153 11.51 -19.58 -11.78
N SER A 154 10.38 -19.20 -12.37
CA SER A 154 10.24 -19.16 -13.81
C SER A 154 9.27 -18.04 -14.15
N LYS A 155 9.69 -17.22 -15.11
CA LYS A 155 8.88 -16.20 -15.79
C LYS A 155 7.68 -16.85 -16.46
N GLU A 156 6.64 -17.18 -15.70
CA GLU A 156 5.42 -17.73 -16.27
C GLU A 156 4.19 -17.22 -15.52
N ASP A 157 3.30 -16.65 -16.30
CA ASP A 157 1.95 -16.19 -16.00
C ASP A 157 1.80 -14.91 -15.15
N THR A 158 2.23 -13.77 -15.71
CA THR A 158 1.72 -12.46 -15.34
C THR A 158 0.26 -12.24 -15.77
N ASN A 159 -0.40 -13.27 -16.33
CA ASN A 159 -1.80 -13.23 -16.69
C ASN A 159 -2.68 -13.24 -15.43
N GLY A 160 -2.82 -12.07 -14.82
CA GLY A 160 -3.96 -11.75 -13.99
C GLY A 160 -3.75 -11.71 -12.48
N LEU A 161 -2.63 -11.19 -11.97
CA LEU A 161 -2.59 -10.73 -10.59
C LEU A 161 -3.61 -9.60 -10.41
N HIS A 162 -4.56 -9.77 -9.51
CA HIS A 162 -5.46 -8.72 -9.10
C HIS A 162 -4.78 -7.89 -8.01
N CYS A 163 -4.32 -6.71 -8.36
CA CYS A 163 -3.60 -5.83 -7.45
C CYS A 163 -4.40 -4.59 -7.08
N VAL A 164 -4.11 -4.12 -5.86
CA VAL A 164 -4.66 -2.90 -5.29
C VAL A 164 -3.53 -2.06 -4.71
N LEU A 165 -3.52 -0.75 -5.03
CA LEU A 165 -2.66 0.25 -4.41
C LEU A 165 -3.42 0.96 -3.30
N TRP A 166 -2.95 0.83 -2.07
CA TRP A 166 -3.48 1.49 -0.89
C TRP A 166 -2.55 2.58 -0.38
N VAL A 167 -3.13 3.68 0.09
CA VAL A 167 -2.43 4.80 0.70
C VAL A 167 -3.09 5.18 2.01
N LYS A 168 -2.30 5.49 3.04
CA LYS A 168 -2.81 6.02 4.31
C LYS A 168 -3.41 7.41 4.11
N GLU A 169 -4.51 7.70 4.81
CA GLU A 169 -5.24 8.96 4.69
C GLU A 169 -4.37 10.19 4.91
N ASN A 170 -3.48 10.15 5.91
CA ASN A 170 -2.57 11.25 6.24
C ASN A 170 -1.48 11.51 5.20
N ALA A 171 -1.33 10.60 4.23
CA ALA A 171 -0.32 10.67 3.17
C ALA A 171 -0.92 10.85 1.76
N LEU A 172 -2.24 11.06 1.64
CA LEU A 172 -2.92 11.21 0.34
C LEU A 172 -2.44 12.39 -0.51
N ALA A 173 -1.83 13.40 0.11
CA ALA A 173 -1.28 14.56 -0.59
C ALA A 173 0.16 14.33 -1.06
N ASP A 174 0.81 13.28 -0.57
CA ASP A 174 2.21 12.98 -0.86
C ASP A 174 2.35 12.21 -2.17
N ARG A 175 3.58 12.19 -2.70
CA ARG A 175 3.91 11.32 -3.83
C ARG A 175 4.29 9.93 -3.30
N HIS A 176 3.58 8.92 -3.76
CA HIS A 176 3.82 7.52 -3.38
C HIS A 176 4.65 6.78 -4.44
N THR A 177 5.68 7.43 -4.94
CA THR A 177 6.46 7.01 -6.12
C THR A 177 6.92 5.55 -6.04
N SER A 178 7.32 5.06 -4.86
CA SER A 178 7.78 3.68 -4.67
C SER A 178 6.64 2.66 -4.90
N CYS A 179 5.48 2.86 -4.24
CA CYS A 179 4.33 1.96 -4.38
C CYS A 179 3.68 2.08 -5.77
N GLU A 180 3.59 3.30 -6.31
CA GLU A 180 3.07 3.53 -7.66
C GLU A 180 3.93 2.86 -8.72
N GLN A 181 5.25 3.01 -8.65
CA GLN A 181 6.17 2.35 -9.58
C GLN A 181 6.11 0.83 -9.44
N TYR A 182 6.01 0.31 -8.22
CA TYR A 182 5.86 -1.13 -8.03
C TYR A 182 4.55 -1.62 -8.66
N PHE A 183 3.43 -0.94 -8.41
CA PHE A 183 2.12 -1.27 -8.97
C PHE A 183 2.15 -1.26 -10.50
N LEU A 184 2.67 -0.19 -11.11
CA LEU A 184 2.72 -0.05 -12.57
C LEU A 184 3.62 -1.11 -13.24
N ARG A 185 4.72 -1.50 -12.59
CA ARG A 185 5.68 -2.47 -13.16
C ARG A 185 5.25 -3.92 -13.00
N ASN A 186 4.57 -4.24 -11.90
CA ASN A 186 4.35 -5.64 -11.51
C ASN A 186 2.88 -6.08 -11.59
N CYS A 187 1.94 -5.13 -11.64
CA CYS A 187 0.51 -5.41 -11.58
C CYS A 187 -0.26 -5.00 -12.84
N VAL A 188 0.25 -4.02 -13.59
CA VAL A 188 -0.49 -3.50 -14.75
C VAL A 188 -0.21 -4.34 -15.99
N THR A 189 -1.27 -4.92 -16.54
CA THR A 189 -1.21 -5.65 -17.81
C THR A 189 -1.94 -4.89 -18.92
N GLU A 190 -3.18 -4.46 -18.68
CA GLU A 190 -4.00 -3.81 -19.71
C GLU A 190 -4.73 -2.57 -19.19
N HIS A 191 -5.35 -2.64 -18.01
CA HIS A 191 -6.19 -1.58 -17.48
C HIS A 191 -5.84 -1.20 -16.04
N VAL A 192 -5.93 0.11 -15.76
CA VAL A 192 -5.86 0.66 -14.40
C VAL A 192 -7.15 1.41 -14.13
N TYR A 193 -7.82 1.04 -13.06
CA TYR A 193 -8.99 1.74 -12.54
C TYR A 193 -8.56 2.68 -11.44
N THR A 194 -8.70 3.99 -11.65
CA THR A 194 -8.54 4.98 -10.59
C THR A 194 -9.78 4.95 -9.70
N VAL A 195 -9.59 4.59 -8.44
CA VAL A 195 -10.69 4.39 -7.47
C VAL A 195 -10.91 5.61 -6.59
N TYR A 196 -9.85 6.40 -6.36
CA TYR A 196 -9.91 7.59 -5.53
C TYR A 196 -9.75 8.85 -6.37
N ASN A 197 -10.82 9.65 -6.43
CA ASN A 197 -10.79 11.03 -6.87
C ASN A 197 -11.14 11.91 -5.67
N ARG A 198 -10.20 12.75 -5.24
CA ARG A 198 -10.36 13.57 -4.01
C ARG A 198 -11.64 14.42 -4.06
N THR A 199 -11.89 15.08 -5.18
CA THR A 199 -13.04 15.97 -5.32
C THR A 199 -14.36 15.20 -5.23
N GLU A 200 -14.47 14.09 -5.94
CA GLU A 200 -15.68 13.27 -5.98
C GLU A 200 -15.93 12.56 -4.65
N CYS A 201 -14.87 11.97 -4.06
CA CYS A 201 -14.99 11.23 -2.82
C CYS A 201 -15.33 12.14 -1.62
N MET A 202 -14.78 13.36 -1.57
CA MET A 202 -15.10 14.30 -0.50
C MET A 202 -16.49 14.93 -0.67
N THR A 203 -16.92 15.22 -1.90
CA THR A 203 -18.25 15.80 -2.16
C THR A 203 -19.35 14.81 -1.80
N SER A 204 -19.15 13.55 -2.16
CA SER A 204 -20.09 12.47 -1.80
C SER A 204 -20.19 12.25 -0.29
N GLN A 205 -19.11 12.42 0.47
CA GLN A 205 -19.13 12.35 1.94
C GLN A 205 -19.83 13.56 2.59
N ALA A 206 -19.64 14.75 2.05
CA ALA A 206 -20.28 15.97 2.57
C ALA A 206 -21.81 15.96 2.39
N GLY A 207 -22.32 15.27 1.34
CA GLY A 207 -23.76 15.03 1.16
C GLY A 207 -24.38 14.22 2.29
N LEU A 208 -23.69 13.18 2.76
CA LEU A 208 -24.16 12.34 3.88
C LEU A 208 -24.28 13.07 5.21
N GLN A 209 -23.39 14.01 5.51
CA GLN A 209 -23.45 14.77 6.76
C GLN A 209 -24.63 15.74 6.79
N ARG A 210 -25.07 16.27 5.64
CA ARG A 210 -26.27 17.11 5.54
C ARG A 210 -27.55 16.31 5.76
N ASP A 211 -27.64 15.11 5.17
CA ASP A 211 -28.84 14.26 5.31
C ASP A 211 -28.98 13.68 6.71
N ALA A 212 -27.87 13.39 7.40
CA ALA A 212 -27.88 12.95 8.80
C ALA A 212 -28.26 14.09 9.77
N GLY A 213 -27.87 15.32 9.45
CA GLY A 213 -28.21 16.50 10.25
C GLY A 213 -29.69 16.88 10.19
N LEU A 214 -30.35 16.67 9.05
CA LEU A 214 -31.79 16.96 8.89
C LEU A 214 -32.69 15.94 9.58
N LYS A 215 -32.25 14.70 9.81
CA LYS A 215 -33.06 13.67 10.50
C LYS A 215 -33.07 13.82 12.03
N ASN A 216 -32.23 14.65 12.59
CA ASN A 216 -32.18 14.90 14.03
C ASN A 216 -32.94 16.18 14.46
N LEU A 217 -33.65 16.84 13.56
CA LEU A 217 -34.43 18.06 13.80
C LEU A 217 -35.95 17.87 13.62
N GLY A 218 -36.41 16.61 13.56
CA GLY A 218 -37.82 16.25 13.44
C GLY A 218 -38.34 15.53 14.67
#